data_dcc59385db2660283b1450a464834499
#
_entry.id   dcc59385db2660283b1450a464834499
#
_cell.length_a   1.000
_cell.length_b   1.000
_cell.length_c   1.000
_cell.angle_alpha   90.00
_cell.angle_beta   90.00
_cell.angle_gamma   90.00
#
_symmetry.space_group_name_H-M   'P 1'
#
loop_
_entity.id
_entity.type
_entity.pdbx_description
1 polymer ?
#
loop_
_entity_poly.entity_id
_entity_poly.type
_entity_poly.pdbx_seq_one_letter_code
_entity_poly.pdbx_strand_id
1 'polypeptide(L)'
;KGAQLKTAVHNIISDNTNMLSYGSGDRHTWWGFYVTDRNEANNEVIDRYSNDRRYYGSRGSSVSGMNIEHSFPKSWWGGSTGPNAYRDLYNLMPCEQKINSSKSNYPMGKVTQTNPTTNGCTKIGTGPQGYKFWEPADKWKGDFARGYMYMATAYQNLTWSGTQALQC
;
A
#
# COMPACT_ATOMS: atom_id res chain seq x y z
N LYS A 1 -16.75 -0.69 23.30
CA LYS A 1 -16.22 0.38 22.43
C LYS A 1 -14.69 0.34 22.46
N GLY A 2 -14.04 0.94 21.49
CA GLY A 2 -12.57 1.02 21.47
C GLY A 2 -11.90 -0.34 21.28
N ALA A 3 -10.99 -0.74 22.18
CA ALA A 3 -10.19 -1.95 22.08
C ALA A 3 -11.03 -3.23 21.90
N GLN A 4 -12.14 -3.36 22.60
CA GLN A 4 -13.04 -4.52 22.45
C GLN A 4 -13.64 -4.62 21.05
N LEU A 5 -14.02 -3.50 20.45
CA LEU A 5 -14.53 -3.48 19.07
C LEU A 5 -13.40 -3.86 18.09
N LYS A 6 -12.22 -3.32 18.27
CA LYS A 6 -11.06 -3.64 17.45
C LYS A 6 -10.74 -5.15 17.50
N THR A 7 -10.73 -5.75 18.68
CA THR A 7 -10.50 -7.19 18.85
C THR A 7 -11.61 -8.02 18.20
N ALA A 8 -12.88 -7.63 18.33
CA ALA A 8 -13.98 -8.33 17.71
C ALA A 8 -13.89 -8.29 16.17
N VAL A 9 -13.54 -7.12 15.60
CA VAL A 9 -13.30 -6.98 14.16
C VAL A 9 -12.08 -7.80 13.72
N HIS A 10 -10.99 -7.76 14.48
CA HIS A 10 -9.80 -8.58 14.22
C HIS A 10 -10.18 -10.06 14.09
N ASN A 11 -10.92 -10.61 15.04
CA ASN A 11 -11.33 -12.02 15.03
C ASN A 11 -12.15 -12.40 13.79
N ILE A 12 -12.93 -11.46 13.25
CA ILE A 12 -13.72 -11.69 12.03
C ILE A 12 -12.83 -11.67 10.78
N ILE A 13 -11.94 -10.68 10.66
CA ILE A 13 -11.19 -10.46 9.43
C ILE A 13 -9.91 -11.29 9.33
N SER A 14 -9.39 -11.81 10.45
CA SER A 14 -8.18 -12.64 10.47
C SER A 14 -8.43 -14.12 10.17
N ASP A 15 -9.67 -14.57 10.25
CA ASP A 15 -10.04 -15.99 10.22
C ASP A 15 -10.13 -16.62 8.81
N ASN A 16 -10.14 -15.83 7.73
CA ASN A 16 -10.41 -16.31 6.37
C ASN A 16 -9.45 -15.77 5.32
N THR A 17 -8.17 -15.97 5.52
CA THR A 17 -7.18 -15.40 4.62
C THR A 17 -6.68 -16.41 3.59
N ASN A 18 -7.28 -16.39 2.39
CA ASN A 18 -6.69 -17.01 1.20
C ASN A 18 -5.60 -16.10 0.63
N MET A 19 -4.39 -16.24 1.14
CA MET A 19 -3.27 -15.41 0.70
C MET A 19 -2.67 -15.91 -0.61
N LEU A 20 -2.48 -14.99 -1.53
CA LEU A 20 -1.68 -15.23 -2.73
C LEU A 20 -0.18 -15.28 -2.38
N SER A 21 0.62 -15.95 -3.19
CA SER A 21 2.07 -15.86 -3.08
C SER A 21 2.55 -14.47 -3.52
N TYR A 22 3.64 -13.98 -2.92
CA TYR A 22 4.21 -12.70 -3.32
C TYR A 22 4.95 -12.80 -4.65
N GLY A 23 4.79 -11.82 -5.53
CA GLY A 23 5.52 -11.72 -6.80
C GLY A 23 4.65 -11.94 -8.03
N SER A 24 5.29 -12.45 -9.10
CA SER A 24 4.67 -12.74 -10.40
C SER A 24 4.41 -14.23 -10.55
N GLY A 25 3.39 -14.59 -11.32
CA GLY A 25 3.00 -15.97 -11.60
C GLY A 25 1.52 -16.22 -11.33
N ASP A 26 1.10 -17.47 -11.58
CA ASP A 26 -0.27 -17.88 -11.25
C ASP A 26 -0.48 -17.86 -9.74
N ARG A 27 -1.62 -17.30 -9.31
CA ARG A 27 -1.99 -17.11 -7.90
C ARG A 27 -0.94 -16.35 -7.06
N HIS A 28 -0.18 -15.44 -7.71
CA HIS A 28 0.73 -14.50 -7.06
C HIS A 28 0.14 -13.08 -7.02
N THR A 29 0.86 -12.14 -6.42
CA THR A 29 0.40 -10.74 -6.25
C THR A 29 -0.01 -10.10 -7.57
N TRP A 30 0.80 -10.22 -8.64
CA TRP A 30 0.46 -9.65 -9.95
C TRP A 30 -0.75 -10.31 -10.61
N TRP A 31 -1.02 -11.56 -10.29
CA TRP A 31 -2.26 -12.24 -10.69
C TRP A 31 -3.49 -11.64 -10.00
N GLY A 32 -3.35 -11.29 -8.71
CA GLY A 32 -4.38 -10.58 -7.94
C GLY A 32 -4.62 -9.18 -8.48
N PHE A 33 -3.56 -8.39 -8.67
CA PHE A 33 -3.65 -7.03 -9.23
C PHE A 33 -4.35 -6.96 -10.59
N TYR A 34 -4.18 -7.97 -11.43
CA TYR A 34 -4.90 -8.07 -12.70
C TYR A 34 -6.43 -8.09 -12.51
N VAL A 35 -6.91 -8.49 -11.34
CA VAL A 35 -8.34 -8.50 -10.99
C VAL A 35 -8.74 -7.24 -10.23
N THR A 36 -7.94 -6.80 -9.25
CA THR A 36 -8.30 -5.74 -8.32
C THR A 36 -7.89 -4.34 -8.77
N ASP A 37 -6.85 -4.24 -9.58
CA ASP A 37 -6.20 -2.96 -9.92
C ASP A 37 -6.06 -2.75 -11.45
N ARG A 38 -7.03 -3.25 -12.22
CA ARG A 38 -7.09 -3.12 -13.67
C ARG A 38 -8.36 -2.42 -14.10
N ASN A 39 -8.24 -1.47 -15.02
CA ASN A 39 -9.37 -0.99 -15.79
C ASN A 39 -9.71 -2.05 -16.86
N GLU A 40 -10.83 -2.71 -16.73
CA GLU A 40 -11.24 -3.80 -17.62
C GLU A 40 -11.47 -3.34 -19.08
N ALA A 41 -11.82 -2.08 -19.29
CA ALA A 41 -12.12 -1.56 -20.62
C ALA A 41 -10.87 -1.43 -21.52
N ASN A 42 -9.69 -1.24 -20.92
CA ASN A 42 -8.47 -0.97 -21.68
C ASN A 42 -7.21 -1.65 -21.11
N ASN A 43 -7.33 -2.51 -20.10
CA ASN A 43 -6.21 -3.15 -19.39
C ASN A 43 -5.24 -2.17 -18.69
N GLU A 44 -5.61 -0.92 -18.49
CA GLU A 44 -4.78 0.04 -17.80
C GLU A 44 -4.64 -0.34 -16.31
N VAL A 45 -3.42 -0.20 -15.80
CA VAL A 45 -3.13 -0.39 -14.37
C VAL A 45 -3.73 0.77 -13.58
N ILE A 46 -4.47 0.45 -12.53
CA ILE A 46 -4.91 1.45 -11.55
C ILE A 46 -3.76 1.71 -10.58
N ASP A 47 -2.84 2.60 -10.97
CA ASP A 47 -1.76 3.07 -10.10
C ASP A 47 -2.25 4.23 -9.24
N ARG A 48 -2.34 4.00 -7.92
CA ARG A 48 -2.80 5.03 -6.97
C ARG A 48 -1.70 6.03 -6.60
N TYR A 49 -0.47 5.79 -7.05
CA TYR A 49 0.70 6.62 -6.71
C TYR A 49 1.15 7.52 -7.85
N SER A 50 0.82 7.18 -9.10
CA SER A 50 1.31 7.87 -10.29
C SER A 50 0.19 8.16 -11.28
N ASN A 51 0.37 9.19 -12.10
CA ASN A 51 -0.48 9.46 -13.26
C ASN A 51 0.08 8.86 -14.55
N ASP A 52 1.24 8.20 -14.49
CA ASP A 52 1.84 7.56 -15.66
C ASP A 52 1.05 6.30 -16.02
N ARG A 53 0.60 6.26 -17.26
CA ARG A 53 -0.23 5.16 -17.75
C ARG A 53 0.62 3.96 -18.09
N ARG A 54 0.23 2.80 -17.56
CA ARG A 54 0.80 1.48 -17.86
C ARG A 54 -0.31 0.47 -18.05
N TYR A 55 -0.01 -0.61 -18.73
CA TYR A 55 -1.02 -1.58 -19.12
C TYR A 55 -0.58 -2.99 -18.76
N TYR A 56 -1.53 -3.79 -18.30
CA TYR A 56 -1.30 -5.21 -18.13
C TYR A 56 -1.17 -5.92 -19.47
N GLY A 57 -0.22 -6.83 -19.54
CA GLY A 57 -0.16 -7.88 -20.55
C GLY A 57 -0.99 -9.10 -20.11
N SER A 58 -0.35 -10.25 -19.98
CA SER A 58 -1.01 -11.46 -19.48
C SER A 58 -1.20 -11.42 -17.96
N ARG A 59 -2.28 -12.07 -17.50
CA ARG A 59 -2.58 -12.21 -16.06
C ARG A 59 -1.43 -12.89 -15.33
N GLY A 60 -1.01 -12.32 -14.22
CA GLY A 60 0.09 -12.81 -13.40
C GLY A 60 1.47 -12.31 -13.80
N SER A 61 1.61 -11.66 -14.96
CA SER A 61 2.88 -11.02 -15.34
C SER A 61 3.03 -9.67 -14.67
N SER A 62 4.27 -9.36 -14.27
CA SER A 62 4.61 -8.01 -13.79
C SER A 62 4.52 -7.00 -14.92
N VAL A 63 4.26 -5.75 -14.58
CA VAL A 63 4.24 -4.62 -15.51
C VAL A 63 5.57 -3.88 -15.44
N SER A 64 6.18 -3.64 -16.62
CA SER A 64 7.48 -2.97 -16.70
C SER A 64 7.45 -1.57 -16.08
N GLY A 65 8.48 -1.25 -15.30
CA GLY A 65 8.61 0.03 -14.58
C GLY A 65 7.71 0.15 -13.34
N MET A 66 7.09 -0.95 -12.91
CA MET A 66 6.26 -1.00 -11.71
C MET A 66 6.79 -2.00 -10.67
N ASN A 67 6.49 -1.74 -9.43
CA ASN A 67 6.77 -2.60 -8.28
C ASN A 67 5.48 -2.97 -7.56
N ILE A 68 5.57 -4.00 -6.72
CA ILE A 68 4.59 -4.29 -5.67
C ILE A 68 4.93 -3.40 -4.48
N GLU A 69 4.09 -2.44 -4.18
CA GLU A 69 4.29 -1.53 -3.06
C GLU A 69 3.52 -1.97 -1.82
N HIS A 70 4.20 -1.97 -0.68
CA HIS A 70 3.56 -2.09 0.63
C HIS A 70 3.14 -0.69 1.10
N SER A 71 1.87 -0.35 0.93
CA SER A 71 1.33 0.96 1.32
C SER A 71 1.62 1.27 2.80
N PHE A 72 1.30 0.32 3.67
CA PHE A 72 1.78 0.27 5.05
C PHE A 72 3.15 -0.40 5.02
N PRO A 73 4.25 0.35 5.26
CA PRO A 73 5.59 -0.12 4.96
C PRO A 73 6.01 -1.39 5.69
N LYS A 74 6.59 -2.33 4.96
CA LYS A 74 7.09 -3.60 5.51
C LYS A 74 8.06 -3.39 6.68
N SER A 75 8.89 -2.36 6.63
CA SER A 75 9.85 -2.03 7.69
C SER A 75 9.18 -1.76 9.05
N TRP A 76 7.90 -1.37 9.06
CA TRP A 76 7.19 -1.05 10.30
C TRP A 76 6.84 -2.27 11.15
N TRP A 77 6.93 -3.48 10.59
CA TRP A 77 6.86 -4.74 11.35
C TRP A 77 8.17 -5.54 11.31
N GLY A 78 9.31 -4.83 11.20
CA GLY A 78 10.63 -5.43 11.23
C GLY A 78 11.11 -6.03 9.91
N GLY A 79 10.40 -5.80 8.80
CA GLY A 79 10.81 -6.24 7.47
C GLY A 79 10.58 -7.73 7.18
N SER A 80 10.00 -8.48 8.12
CA SER A 80 9.76 -9.92 7.97
C SER A 80 8.81 -10.23 6.80
N THR A 81 9.12 -11.27 6.04
CA THR A 81 8.31 -11.79 4.94
C THR A 81 7.43 -12.99 5.34
N GLY A 82 7.57 -13.47 6.58
CA GLY A 82 6.79 -14.60 7.12
C GLY A 82 5.32 -14.28 7.39
N PRO A 83 4.99 -13.16 8.05
CA PRO A 83 3.60 -12.81 8.34
C PRO A 83 2.77 -12.60 7.08
N ASN A 84 1.48 -12.92 7.15
CA ASN A 84 0.53 -12.68 6.05
C ASN A 84 0.45 -11.20 5.63
N ALA A 85 0.73 -10.26 6.53
CA ALA A 85 0.87 -8.83 6.26
C ALA A 85 1.77 -8.52 5.05
N TYR A 86 2.77 -9.37 4.77
CA TYR A 86 3.69 -9.22 3.65
C TYR A 86 3.04 -9.44 2.28
N ARG A 87 2.01 -10.27 2.20
CA ARG A 87 1.38 -10.69 0.95
C ARG A 87 -0.12 -10.35 0.86
N ASP A 88 -0.61 -9.57 1.81
CA ASP A 88 -2.00 -9.17 1.86
C ASP A 88 -2.30 -8.10 0.81
N LEU A 89 -3.22 -8.39 -0.11
CA LEU A 89 -3.61 -7.47 -1.19
C LEU A 89 -4.27 -6.17 -0.69
N TYR A 90 -4.82 -6.14 0.52
CA TYR A 90 -5.32 -4.88 1.10
C TYR A 90 -4.19 -3.88 1.44
N ASN A 91 -2.96 -4.38 1.55
CA ASN A 91 -1.77 -3.56 1.75
C ASN A 91 -0.91 -3.39 0.50
N LEU A 92 -1.06 -4.30 -0.47
CA LEU A 92 -0.24 -4.32 -1.67
C LEU A 92 -0.94 -3.57 -2.81
N MET A 93 -0.16 -2.77 -3.54
CA MET A 93 -0.66 -2.03 -4.70
C MET A 93 0.40 -2.01 -5.80
N PRO A 94 -0.01 -2.05 -7.09
CA PRO A 94 0.91 -1.77 -8.16
C PRO A 94 1.31 -0.29 -8.09
N CYS A 95 2.60 -0.02 -8.15
CA CYS A 95 3.15 1.33 -7.97
C CYS A 95 4.29 1.58 -8.96
N GLU A 96 4.33 2.75 -9.56
CA GLU A 96 5.49 3.19 -10.34
C GLU A 96 6.77 3.08 -9.52
N GLN A 97 7.81 2.46 -10.10
CA GLN A 97 9.06 2.16 -9.42
C GLN A 97 9.75 3.40 -8.82
N LYS A 98 9.73 4.54 -9.54
CA LYS A 98 10.34 5.78 -9.07
C LYS A 98 9.61 6.34 -7.85
N ILE A 99 8.28 6.30 -7.86
CA ILE A 99 7.46 6.77 -6.75
C ILE A 99 7.63 5.85 -5.55
N ASN A 100 7.60 4.53 -5.75
CA ASN A 100 7.88 3.56 -4.69
C ASN A 100 9.22 3.85 -4.00
N SER A 101 10.29 4.00 -4.79
CA SER A 101 11.62 4.33 -4.26
C SER A 101 11.66 5.65 -3.51
N SER A 102 10.99 6.69 -4.04
CA SER A 102 10.95 8.02 -3.42
C SER A 102 10.10 8.06 -2.14
N LYS A 103 8.99 7.31 -2.12
CA LYS A 103 8.11 7.19 -0.96
C LYS A 103 8.82 6.50 0.20
N SER A 104 9.64 5.49 -0.10
CA SER A 104 10.34 4.75 0.95
C SER A 104 9.36 4.27 2.04
N ASN A 105 9.73 4.39 3.30
CA ASN A 105 8.90 4.05 4.47
C ASN A 105 8.30 5.30 5.15
N TYR A 106 8.17 6.40 4.43
CA TYR A 106 7.59 7.61 5.01
C TYR A 106 6.13 7.40 5.39
N PRO A 107 5.69 7.98 6.52
CA PRO A 107 4.30 7.95 6.92
C PRO A 107 3.43 8.76 5.97
N MET A 108 2.16 8.39 5.88
CA MET A 108 1.14 9.18 5.19
C MET A 108 0.84 10.44 5.99
N GLY A 109 0.86 11.60 5.34
CA GLY A 109 0.57 12.87 5.99
C GLY A 109 0.61 14.04 5.02
N LYS A 110 0.34 15.25 5.54
CA LYS A 110 0.33 16.46 4.73
C LYS A 110 1.76 16.86 4.33
N VAL A 111 1.97 17.06 3.04
CA VAL A 111 3.24 17.56 2.49
C VAL A 111 3.13 19.05 2.18
N THR A 112 3.97 19.86 2.78
CA THR A 112 4.01 21.32 2.58
C THR A 112 5.11 21.75 1.60
N GLN A 113 6.18 20.96 1.48
CA GLN A 113 7.26 21.17 0.52
C GLN A 113 7.48 19.89 -0.27
N THR A 114 6.96 19.85 -1.50
CA THR A 114 7.00 18.66 -2.36
C THR A 114 8.37 18.49 -3.02
N ASN A 115 8.87 17.26 -3.03
CA ASN A 115 9.99 16.88 -3.87
C ASN A 115 9.55 16.95 -5.37
N PRO A 116 10.31 17.60 -6.24
CA PRO A 116 9.94 17.78 -7.66
C PRO A 116 9.89 16.49 -8.48
N THR A 117 10.32 15.36 -7.95
CA THR A 117 10.26 14.06 -8.64
C THR A 117 8.86 13.43 -8.72
N THR A 118 7.86 14.01 -8.07
CA THR A 118 6.50 13.48 -8.08
C THR A 118 5.72 14.01 -9.29
N ASN A 119 5.01 13.13 -9.98
CA ASN A 119 4.32 13.41 -11.25
C ASN A 119 2.88 13.92 -11.10
N GLY A 120 2.57 14.63 -10.01
CA GLY A 120 1.28 15.29 -9.81
C GLY A 120 0.17 14.41 -9.18
N CYS A 121 0.44 13.14 -8.90
CA CYS A 121 -0.52 12.27 -8.20
C CYS A 121 -0.19 12.16 -6.71
N THR A 122 0.98 11.66 -6.39
CA THR A 122 1.48 11.54 -5.02
C THR A 122 2.44 12.68 -4.73
N LYS A 123 2.29 13.34 -3.59
CA LYS A 123 3.30 14.29 -3.09
C LYS A 123 4.20 13.56 -2.11
N ILE A 124 5.51 13.76 -2.24
CA ILE A 124 6.50 13.24 -1.31
C ILE A 124 7.41 14.41 -0.91
N GLY A 125 7.67 14.59 0.35
CA GLY A 125 8.48 15.71 0.79
C GLY A 125 8.41 15.99 2.27
N THR A 126 8.61 17.26 2.62
CA THR A 126 8.61 17.72 4.01
C THR A 126 7.23 18.24 4.37
N GLY A 127 6.72 17.82 5.51
CA GLY A 127 5.47 18.29 6.10
C GLY A 127 5.70 19.13 7.34
N PRO A 128 4.68 19.27 8.20
CA PRO A 128 4.79 20.03 9.45
C PRO A 128 5.99 19.57 10.29
N GLN A 129 6.61 20.50 11.00
CA GLN A 129 7.76 20.25 11.89
C GLN A 129 9.00 19.66 11.19
N GLY A 130 9.08 19.71 9.85
CA GLY A 130 10.24 19.23 9.09
C GLY A 130 10.29 17.71 8.87
N TYR A 131 9.33 16.95 9.31
CA TYR A 131 9.28 15.51 9.09
C TYR A 131 8.97 15.16 7.63
N LYS A 132 9.45 14.00 7.18
CA LYS A 132 9.17 13.48 5.85
C LYS A 132 7.85 12.72 5.83
N PHE A 133 7.03 13.04 4.82
CA PHE A 133 5.73 12.41 4.55
C PHE A 133 5.57 12.08 3.07
N TRP A 134 4.61 11.21 2.81
CA TRP A 134 3.99 11.11 1.50
C TRP A 134 2.49 11.43 1.63
N GLU A 135 1.94 12.11 0.65
CA GLU A 135 0.53 12.48 0.60
C GLU A 135 -0.10 11.97 -0.68
N PRO A 136 -1.07 11.04 -0.60
CA PRO A 136 -1.78 10.56 -1.78
C PRO A 136 -2.65 11.67 -2.39
N ALA A 137 -2.96 11.55 -3.67
CA ALA A 137 -3.97 12.39 -4.31
C ALA A 137 -5.31 12.27 -3.58
N ASP A 138 -6.09 13.35 -3.56
CA ASP A 138 -7.32 13.45 -2.76
C ASP A 138 -8.31 12.31 -3.05
N LYS A 139 -8.42 11.90 -4.31
CA LYS A 139 -9.28 10.79 -4.73
C LYS A 139 -8.92 9.43 -4.09
N TRP A 140 -7.69 9.26 -3.63
CA TRP A 140 -7.18 8.01 -3.06
C TRP A 140 -6.98 8.03 -1.54
N LYS A 141 -7.09 9.20 -0.90
CA LYS A 141 -6.86 9.34 0.56
C LYS A 141 -7.72 8.38 1.38
N GLY A 142 -9.00 8.23 1.01
CA GLY A 142 -9.91 7.31 1.68
C GLY A 142 -9.50 5.84 1.55
N ASP A 143 -9.02 5.42 0.37
CA ASP A 143 -8.58 4.05 0.13
C ASP A 143 -7.35 3.71 0.99
N PHE A 144 -6.36 4.59 1.00
CA PHE A 144 -5.17 4.40 1.83
C PHE A 144 -5.51 4.41 3.33
N ALA A 145 -6.38 5.33 3.78
CA ALA A 145 -6.80 5.37 5.19
C ALA A 145 -7.48 4.06 5.61
N ARG A 146 -8.38 3.52 4.78
CA ARG A 146 -9.02 2.22 5.05
C ARG A 146 -8.00 1.09 5.08
N GLY A 147 -7.05 1.05 4.15
CA GLY A 147 -5.97 0.08 4.13
C GLY A 147 -5.13 0.12 5.42
N TYR A 148 -4.79 1.31 5.90
CA TYR A 148 -4.04 1.48 7.14
C TYR A 148 -4.82 1.01 8.37
N MET A 149 -6.10 1.38 8.48
CA MET A 149 -6.97 0.89 9.57
C MET A 149 -7.14 -0.63 9.51
N TYR A 150 -7.28 -1.20 8.31
CA TYR A 150 -7.33 -2.65 8.11
C TYR A 150 -6.04 -3.30 8.63
N MET A 151 -4.86 -2.87 8.18
CA MET A 151 -3.59 -3.44 8.59
C MET A 151 -3.38 -3.37 10.10
N ALA A 152 -3.68 -2.22 10.71
CA ALA A 152 -3.57 -2.04 12.16
C ALA A 152 -4.55 -2.92 12.96
N THR A 153 -5.63 -3.39 12.34
CA THR A 153 -6.64 -4.24 12.97
C THR A 153 -6.39 -5.72 12.67
N ALA A 154 -6.22 -6.09 11.40
CA ALA A 154 -5.99 -7.48 10.99
C ALA A 154 -4.69 -8.05 11.58
N TYR A 155 -3.68 -7.21 11.73
CA TYR A 155 -2.35 -7.60 12.21
C TYR A 155 -2.00 -6.96 13.56
N GLN A 156 -2.98 -6.75 14.43
CA GLN A 156 -2.77 -6.11 15.74
C GLN A 156 -1.75 -6.83 16.65
N ASN A 157 -1.46 -8.10 16.37
CA ASN A 157 -0.51 -8.92 17.12
C ASN A 157 0.94 -8.79 16.62
N LEU A 158 1.18 -8.07 15.53
CA LEU A 158 2.53 -7.76 15.08
C LEU A 158 3.14 -6.64 15.94
N THR A 159 4.45 -6.75 16.17
CA THR A 159 5.21 -5.67 16.80
C THR A 159 5.47 -4.57 15.76
N TRP A 160 4.83 -3.42 15.94
CA TRP A 160 4.97 -2.27 15.06
C TRP A 160 6.06 -1.33 15.55
N SER A 161 7.07 -1.05 14.72
CA SER A 161 8.13 -0.08 15.02
C SER A 161 7.85 1.33 14.51
N GLY A 162 6.92 1.48 13.56
CA GLY A 162 6.54 2.75 12.94
C GLY A 162 5.43 3.48 13.70
N THR A 163 5.53 3.60 15.02
CA THR A 163 4.45 4.15 15.88
C THR A 163 4.05 5.58 15.54
N GLN A 164 4.90 6.38 14.93
CA GLN A 164 4.60 7.76 14.53
C GLN A 164 3.46 7.87 13.50
N ALA A 165 3.28 6.86 12.66
CA ALA A 165 2.23 6.85 11.65
C ALA A 165 0.86 6.43 12.20
N LEU A 166 0.80 5.87 13.39
CA LEU A 166 -0.42 5.43 14.06
C LEU A 166 -0.91 6.46 15.10
N GLN A 167 -0.22 7.57 15.23
CA GLN A 167 -0.55 8.66 16.17
C GLN A 167 -1.33 9.82 15.52
N CYS A 168 -1.71 9.67 14.25
CA CYS A 168 -2.56 10.64 13.55
C CYS A 168 -4.04 10.35 13.78
#